data_de40cf9b307baa014b66dba903e86549
#
_entry.id   de40cf9b307baa014b66dba903e86549
#
_cell.length_a   1.000
_cell.length_b   1.000
_cell.length_c   1.000
_cell.angle_alpha   90.00
_cell.angle_beta   90.00
_cell.angle_gamma   90.00
#
_symmetry.space_group_name_H-M   'P 1'
#
loop_
_entity.id
_entity.type
_entity.pdbx_description
1 polymer ?
#
loop_
_entity_poly.entity_id
_entity_poly.type
_entity_poly.pdbx_seq_one_letter_code
_entity_poly.pdbx_strand_id
1 'polypeptide(L)'
;KEGYSCLIDVEGERVGTFGITGPIDVVKPLTLVAATVVSYRVRETFRRSEAERMAKRVSGDIHQAVAAIEEISASSQELASTTENVVQLSRESMDKVKNTAKILDMSRAIATETKLLSLNASIEAARAGEVGRGFAVVAQEMQKLAQNSAEATEQINGILGDIQNALNRVIAGVDQSAGISGEQAKA
;
A
#
# COMPACT_ATOMS: atom_id res chain seq x y z
N LYS A 1 18.96 -6.91 -78.01
CA LYS A 1 20.07 -6.98 -77.10
C LYS A 1 19.85 -8.16 -76.20
N GLU A 2 20.76 -9.14 -76.21
CA GLU A 2 20.73 -10.29 -75.31
C GLU A 2 21.20 -9.87 -73.91
N GLY A 3 20.65 -10.54 -72.89
CA GLY A 3 21.00 -10.32 -71.50
C GLY A 3 20.44 -11.37 -70.57
N TYR A 4 20.88 -11.41 -69.32
CA TYR A 4 20.37 -12.32 -68.32
C TYR A 4 20.06 -11.59 -67.00
N SER A 5 18.94 -11.88 -66.39
CA SER A 5 18.52 -11.30 -65.10
C SER A 5 18.22 -12.37 -64.06
N CYS A 6 18.58 -12.09 -62.83
CA CYS A 6 18.27 -12.92 -61.63
C CYS A 6 17.42 -12.13 -60.65
N LEU A 7 16.60 -12.86 -59.91
CA LEU A 7 15.85 -12.32 -58.79
C LEU A 7 16.81 -12.11 -57.62
N ILE A 8 16.60 -11.03 -56.89
CA ILE A 8 17.17 -10.80 -55.59
C ILE A 8 16.11 -11.13 -54.56
N ASP A 9 16.33 -12.21 -53.84
CA ASP A 9 15.46 -12.71 -52.80
C ASP A 9 16.14 -12.55 -51.44
N VAL A 10 15.40 -12.03 -50.46
CA VAL A 10 15.86 -11.88 -49.06
C VAL A 10 14.79 -12.44 -48.15
N GLU A 11 15.11 -13.55 -47.48
CA GLU A 11 14.23 -14.26 -46.53
C GLU A 11 12.85 -14.69 -47.14
N GLY A 12 12.86 -15.04 -48.45
CA GLY A 12 11.65 -15.49 -49.17
C GLY A 12 10.85 -14.34 -49.82
N GLU A 13 11.23 -13.10 -49.59
CA GLU A 13 10.62 -11.96 -50.23
C GLU A 13 11.46 -11.44 -51.40
N ARG A 14 10.81 -11.17 -52.53
CA ARG A 14 11.45 -10.59 -53.71
C ARG A 14 11.68 -9.10 -53.51
N VAL A 15 12.96 -8.72 -53.33
CA VAL A 15 13.37 -7.31 -53.10
C VAL A 15 13.73 -6.59 -54.38
N GLY A 16 14.01 -7.33 -55.45
CA GLY A 16 14.34 -6.75 -56.76
C GLY A 16 14.85 -7.74 -57.79
N THR A 17 15.36 -7.20 -58.91
CA THR A 17 16.03 -7.98 -59.97
C THR A 17 17.38 -7.36 -60.29
N PHE A 18 18.37 -8.20 -60.60
CA PHE A 18 19.66 -7.78 -61.08
C PHE A 18 19.92 -8.39 -62.45
N GLY A 19 20.29 -7.60 -63.42
CA GLY A 19 20.52 -8.06 -64.78
C GLY A 19 21.72 -7.41 -65.45
N ILE A 20 22.40 -8.18 -66.32
CA ILE A 20 23.51 -7.72 -67.12
C ILE A 20 23.18 -8.00 -68.60
N THR A 21 23.50 -7.01 -69.46
CA THR A 21 23.28 -7.13 -70.92
C THR A 21 24.58 -7.54 -71.61
N GLY A 22 24.52 -8.54 -72.47
CA GLY A 22 25.66 -9.07 -73.25
C GLY A 22 25.43 -10.51 -73.71
N PRO A 23 26.42 -11.17 -74.30
CA PRO A 23 26.33 -12.59 -74.71
C PRO A 23 26.01 -13.49 -73.50
N ILE A 24 25.01 -14.34 -73.66
CA ILE A 24 24.42 -15.14 -72.55
C ILE A 24 25.49 -15.99 -71.83
N ASP A 25 26.37 -16.62 -72.57
CA ASP A 25 27.41 -17.50 -72.04
C ASP A 25 28.40 -16.75 -71.11
N VAL A 26 28.57 -15.47 -71.30
CA VAL A 26 29.46 -14.60 -70.46
C VAL A 26 28.67 -13.98 -69.32
N VAL A 27 27.49 -13.45 -69.61
CA VAL A 27 26.77 -12.64 -68.61
C VAL A 27 26.00 -13.49 -67.59
N LYS A 28 25.58 -14.71 -67.93
CA LYS A 28 24.82 -15.59 -67.01
C LYS A 28 25.60 -15.93 -65.75
N PRO A 29 26.83 -16.45 -65.78
CA PRO A 29 27.59 -16.73 -64.54
C PRO A 29 27.91 -15.45 -63.75
N LEU A 30 28.22 -14.34 -64.43
CA LEU A 30 28.46 -13.06 -63.76
C LEU A 30 27.23 -12.51 -63.07
N THR A 31 26.04 -12.61 -63.71
CA THR A 31 24.80 -12.16 -63.12
C THR A 31 24.43 -12.98 -61.87
N LEU A 32 24.65 -14.29 -61.90
CA LEU A 32 24.41 -15.18 -60.75
C LEU A 32 25.29 -14.82 -59.55
N VAL A 33 26.61 -14.63 -59.79
CA VAL A 33 27.54 -14.24 -58.72
C VAL A 33 27.19 -12.86 -58.18
N ALA A 34 26.94 -11.88 -59.04
CA ALA A 34 26.61 -10.53 -58.64
C ALA A 34 25.26 -10.49 -57.87
N ALA A 35 24.23 -11.22 -58.35
CA ALA A 35 22.94 -11.35 -57.64
C ALA A 35 23.11 -11.94 -56.23
N THR A 36 23.96 -12.95 -56.08
CA THR A 36 24.29 -13.57 -54.79
C THR A 36 24.95 -12.57 -53.84
N VAL A 37 25.94 -11.83 -54.33
CA VAL A 37 26.62 -10.78 -53.53
C VAL A 37 25.65 -9.68 -53.12
N VAL A 38 24.84 -9.21 -54.03
CA VAL A 38 23.80 -8.17 -53.75
C VAL A 38 22.80 -8.70 -52.73
N SER A 39 22.26 -9.90 -52.92
CA SER A 39 21.35 -10.53 -51.95
C SER A 39 21.94 -10.65 -50.57
N TYR A 40 23.23 -11.05 -50.48
CA TYR A 40 23.95 -11.10 -49.19
C TYR A 40 24.08 -9.71 -48.55
N ARG A 41 24.49 -8.69 -49.28
CA ARG A 41 24.64 -7.32 -48.78
C ARG A 41 23.30 -6.72 -48.36
N VAL A 42 22.25 -6.92 -49.13
CA VAL A 42 20.91 -6.47 -48.77
C VAL A 42 20.45 -7.13 -47.46
N ARG A 43 20.61 -8.46 -47.37
CA ARG A 43 20.27 -9.20 -46.12
C ARG A 43 21.04 -8.71 -44.92
N GLU A 44 22.35 -8.48 -45.08
CA GLU A 44 23.20 -7.96 -44.02
C GLU A 44 22.71 -6.57 -43.53
N THR A 45 22.37 -5.68 -44.48
CA THR A 45 21.85 -4.35 -44.18
C THR A 45 20.52 -4.40 -43.46
N PHE A 46 19.61 -5.28 -43.88
CA PHE A 46 18.33 -5.49 -43.18
C PHE A 46 18.53 -5.97 -41.75
N ARG A 47 19.31 -7.03 -41.56
CA ARG A 47 19.62 -7.56 -40.21
C ARG A 47 20.24 -6.52 -39.29
N ARG A 48 21.15 -5.71 -39.81
CA ARG A 48 21.77 -4.61 -39.06
C ARG A 48 20.74 -3.56 -38.67
N SER A 49 19.87 -3.14 -39.58
CA SER A 49 18.79 -2.18 -39.32
C SER A 49 17.82 -2.69 -38.26
N GLU A 50 17.43 -3.97 -38.33
CA GLU A 50 16.56 -4.57 -37.30
C GLU A 50 17.25 -4.65 -35.95
N ALA A 51 18.51 -5.05 -35.90
CA ALA A 51 19.29 -5.08 -34.66
C ALA A 51 19.41 -3.68 -34.02
N GLU A 52 19.65 -2.65 -34.84
CA GLU A 52 19.70 -1.25 -34.37
C GLU A 52 18.35 -0.76 -33.83
N ARG A 53 17.23 -1.14 -34.50
CA ARG A 53 15.86 -0.82 -34.01
C ARG A 53 15.56 -1.55 -32.71
N MET A 54 15.93 -2.82 -32.62
CA MET A 54 15.75 -3.61 -31.40
C MET A 54 16.57 -3.03 -30.25
N ALA A 55 17.84 -2.69 -30.48
CA ALA A 55 18.71 -2.09 -29.47
C ALA A 55 18.16 -0.77 -28.94
N LYS A 56 17.62 0.10 -29.84
CA LYS A 56 16.97 1.36 -29.43
C LYS A 56 15.72 1.12 -28.60
N ARG A 57 14.90 0.13 -28.95
CA ARG A 57 13.69 -0.22 -28.18
C ARG A 57 14.07 -0.73 -26.79
N VAL A 58 14.98 -1.70 -26.72
CA VAL A 58 15.47 -2.24 -25.45
C VAL A 58 16.08 -1.16 -24.56
N SER A 59 16.86 -0.23 -25.15
CA SER A 59 17.39 0.91 -24.40
C SER A 59 16.28 1.82 -23.84
N GLY A 60 15.23 2.06 -24.62
CA GLY A 60 14.06 2.82 -24.15
C GLY A 60 13.32 2.12 -23.00
N ASP A 61 13.10 0.81 -23.14
CA ASP A 61 12.43 -0.02 -22.12
C ASP A 61 13.26 -0.06 -20.82
N ILE A 62 14.59 -0.13 -20.92
CA ILE A 62 15.50 -0.07 -19.77
C ILE A 62 15.39 1.31 -19.07
N HIS A 63 15.39 2.42 -19.79
CA HIS A 63 15.23 3.74 -19.17
C HIS A 63 13.88 3.87 -18.45
N GLN A 64 12.82 3.36 -19.04
CA GLN A 64 11.51 3.37 -18.40
C GLN A 64 11.48 2.48 -17.16
N ALA A 65 12.13 1.31 -17.19
CA ALA A 65 12.23 0.43 -16.03
C ALA A 65 13.04 1.09 -14.89
N VAL A 66 14.16 1.75 -15.21
CA VAL A 66 14.97 2.48 -14.21
C VAL A 66 14.15 3.60 -13.56
N ALA A 67 13.42 4.39 -14.34
CA ALA A 67 12.56 5.45 -13.78
C ALA A 67 11.47 4.89 -12.87
N ALA A 68 10.86 3.76 -13.24
CA ALA A 68 9.87 3.08 -12.39
C ALA A 68 10.48 2.55 -11.08
N ILE A 69 11.70 2.04 -11.11
CA ILE A 69 12.43 1.58 -9.92
C ILE A 69 12.74 2.76 -8.98
N GLU A 70 13.16 3.90 -9.53
CA GLU A 70 13.40 5.12 -8.74
C GLU A 70 12.12 5.62 -8.07
N GLU A 71 10.98 5.60 -8.76
CA GLU A 71 9.67 5.97 -8.21
C GLU A 71 9.23 4.99 -7.10
N ILE A 72 9.40 3.69 -7.31
CA ILE A 72 9.12 2.66 -6.29
C ILE A 72 10.01 2.87 -5.06
N SER A 73 11.29 3.16 -5.24
CA SER A 73 12.21 3.42 -4.14
C SER A 73 11.80 4.65 -3.32
N ALA A 74 11.46 5.76 -3.98
CA ALA A 74 10.97 6.96 -3.32
C ALA A 74 9.67 6.71 -2.55
N SER A 75 8.71 6.02 -3.18
CA SER A 75 7.43 5.65 -2.56
C SER A 75 7.62 4.72 -1.35
N SER A 76 8.57 3.79 -1.42
CA SER A 76 8.91 2.89 -0.30
C SER A 76 9.49 3.67 0.89
N GLN A 77 10.31 4.68 0.64
CA GLN A 77 10.85 5.56 1.68
C GLN A 77 9.77 6.42 2.35
N GLU A 78 8.85 6.97 1.56
CA GLU A 78 7.70 7.73 2.07
C GLU A 78 6.77 6.82 2.92
N LEU A 79 6.52 5.59 2.44
CA LEU A 79 5.74 4.60 3.17
C LEU A 79 6.40 4.23 4.51
N ALA A 80 7.72 4.04 4.55
CA ALA A 80 8.44 3.77 5.78
C ALA A 80 8.27 4.90 6.81
N SER A 81 8.45 6.16 6.39
CA SER A 81 8.25 7.33 7.24
C SER A 81 6.81 7.44 7.76
N THR A 82 5.83 7.23 6.88
CA THR A 82 4.40 7.24 7.25
C THR A 82 4.09 6.14 8.26
N THR A 83 4.65 4.97 8.07
CA THR A 83 4.53 3.80 8.93
C THR A 83 5.05 4.09 10.34
N GLU A 84 6.24 4.69 10.48
CA GLU A 84 6.80 5.11 11.77
C GLU A 84 5.89 6.13 12.48
N ASN A 85 5.37 7.11 11.75
CA ASN A 85 4.45 8.11 12.30
C ASN A 85 3.14 7.47 12.81
N VAL A 86 2.59 6.49 12.09
CA VAL A 86 1.37 5.78 12.50
C VAL A 86 1.62 4.97 13.77
N VAL A 87 2.77 4.29 13.89
CA VAL A 87 3.15 3.56 15.12
C VAL A 87 3.28 4.51 16.29
N GLN A 88 3.96 5.63 16.11
CA GLN A 88 4.12 6.64 17.17
C GLN A 88 2.77 7.18 17.63
N LEU A 89 1.91 7.61 16.71
CA LEU A 89 0.58 8.14 17.02
C LEU A 89 -0.31 7.09 17.71
N SER A 90 -0.19 5.83 17.30
CA SER A 90 -0.90 4.72 17.96
C SER A 90 -0.43 4.50 19.39
N ARG A 91 0.87 4.57 19.67
CA ARG A 91 1.43 4.49 21.04
C ARG A 91 0.96 5.65 21.92
N GLU A 92 1.01 6.89 21.40
CA GLU A 92 0.51 8.07 22.10
C GLU A 92 -0.99 7.94 22.42
N SER A 93 -1.76 7.39 21.48
CA SER A 93 -3.19 7.13 21.67
C SER A 93 -3.43 6.06 22.74
N MET A 94 -2.63 4.99 22.79
CA MET A 94 -2.69 3.97 23.84
C MET A 94 -2.42 4.57 25.23
N ASP A 95 -1.47 5.50 25.33
CA ASP A 95 -1.19 6.15 26.62
C ASP A 95 -2.35 7.07 27.07
N LYS A 96 -3.00 7.76 26.12
CA LYS A 96 -4.22 8.53 26.43
C LYS A 96 -5.36 7.62 26.90
N VAL A 97 -5.56 6.47 26.26
CA VAL A 97 -6.55 5.45 26.66
C VAL A 97 -6.26 4.96 28.08
N LYS A 98 -5.00 4.61 28.39
CA LYS A 98 -4.60 4.20 29.76
C LYS A 98 -4.88 5.27 30.80
N ASN A 99 -4.59 6.55 30.48
CA ASN A 99 -4.85 7.64 31.40
C ASN A 99 -6.36 7.87 31.57
N THR A 100 -7.15 7.71 30.52
CA THR A 100 -8.61 7.80 30.60
C THR A 100 -9.18 6.68 31.48
N ALA A 101 -8.65 5.45 31.35
CA ALA A 101 -9.06 4.31 32.20
C ALA A 101 -8.82 4.63 33.69
N LYS A 102 -7.68 5.24 34.06
CA LYS A 102 -7.43 5.67 35.45
C LYS A 102 -8.47 6.68 35.94
N ILE A 103 -8.88 7.63 35.10
CA ILE A 103 -9.91 8.62 35.44
C ILE A 103 -11.26 7.91 35.65
N LEU A 104 -11.58 6.90 34.86
CA LEU A 104 -12.79 6.11 35.02
C LEU A 104 -12.77 5.30 36.32
N ASP A 105 -11.63 4.73 36.70
CA ASP A 105 -11.49 4.04 37.97
C ASP A 105 -11.77 4.98 39.16
N MET A 106 -11.25 6.22 39.10
CA MET A 106 -11.57 7.26 40.08
C MET A 106 -13.06 7.63 40.09
N SER A 107 -13.66 7.78 38.91
CA SER A 107 -15.09 8.09 38.79
C SER A 107 -15.97 6.99 39.36
N ARG A 108 -15.59 5.74 39.16
CA ARG A 108 -16.26 4.55 39.72
C ARG A 108 -16.15 4.53 41.25
N ALA A 109 -14.95 4.88 41.80
CA ALA A 109 -14.76 4.98 43.23
C ALA A 109 -15.65 6.08 43.85
N ILE A 110 -15.73 7.26 43.19
CA ILE A 110 -16.60 8.38 43.63
C ILE A 110 -18.08 7.95 43.61
N ALA A 111 -18.51 7.27 42.53
CA ALA A 111 -19.88 6.75 42.41
C ALA A 111 -20.20 5.75 43.55
N THR A 112 -19.25 4.87 43.88
CA THR A 112 -19.40 3.91 44.97
C THR A 112 -19.50 4.61 46.33
N GLU A 113 -18.66 5.61 46.58
CA GLU A 113 -18.69 6.40 47.82
C GLU A 113 -19.98 7.21 47.91
N THR A 114 -20.41 7.83 46.83
CA THR A 114 -21.69 8.56 46.75
C THR A 114 -22.89 7.64 47.05
N LYS A 115 -22.85 6.39 46.56
CA LYS A 115 -23.87 5.40 46.85
C LYS A 115 -23.89 5.03 48.33
N LEU A 116 -22.73 4.86 48.96
CA LEU A 116 -22.65 4.61 50.41
C LEU A 116 -23.12 5.80 51.24
N LEU A 117 -22.74 7.04 50.85
CA LEU A 117 -23.22 8.25 51.54
C LEU A 117 -24.75 8.41 51.43
N SER A 118 -25.30 8.13 50.22
CA SER A 118 -26.74 8.21 50.03
C SER A 118 -27.51 7.14 50.80
N LEU A 119 -26.89 5.94 50.97
CA LEU A 119 -27.47 4.89 51.79
C LEU A 119 -27.51 5.33 53.26
N ASN A 120 -26.41 5.90 53.79
CA ASN A 120 -26.35 6.41 55.15
C ASN A 120 -27.36 7.55 55.36
N ALA A 121 -27.49 8.47 54.40
CA ALA A 121 -28.49 9.52 54.43
C ALA A 121 -29.93 8.98 54.41
N SER A 122 -30.22 7.93 53.68
CA SER A 122 -31.51 7.25 53.65
C SER A 122 -31.85 6.64 55.04
N ILE A 123 -30.83 6.03 55.68
CA ILE A 123 -30.99 5.44 57.00
C ILE A 123 -31.34 6.53 58.05
N GLU A 124 -30.60 7.64 58.03
CA GLU A 124 -30.83 8.73 58.97
C GLU A 124 -32.13 9.48 58.73
N ALA A 125 -32.51 9.63 57.44
CA ALA A 125 -33.82 10.16 57.08
C ALA A 125 -34.99 9.26 57.61
N ALA A 126 -34.85 7.96 57.54
CA ALA A 126 -35.81 7.03 58.09
C ALA A 126 -35.89 7.12 59.62
N ARG A 127 -34.73 7.36 60.27
CA ARG A 127 -34.60 7.54 61.72
C ARG A 127 -35.30 8.81 62.23
N ALA A 128 -35.33 9.87 61.41
CA ALA A 128 -35.98 11.14 61.67
C ALA A 128 -37.54 11.07 61.50
N GLY A 129 -38.09 9.98 60.96
CA GLY A 129 -39.53 9.78 60.83
C GLY A 129 -40.15 10.75 59.83
N GLU A 130 -41.29 11.32 60.16
CA GLU A 130 -42.06 12.22 59.27
C GLU A 130 -41.26 13.49 58.84
N VAL A 131 -40.39 14.01 59.71
CA VAL A 131 -39.54 15.17 59.37
C VAL A 131 -38.46 14.85 58.32
N GLY A 132 -38.05 13.59 58.27
CA GLY A 132 -37.04 13.10 57.33
C GLY A 132 -37.54 12.72 55.94
N ARG A 133 -38.83 12.71 55.68
CA ARG A 133 -39.39 12.24 54.36
C ARG A 133 -38.82 12.92 53.14
N GLY A 134 -38.61 14.27 53.19
CA GLY A 134 -38.01 14.98 52.06
C GLY A 134 -36.54 14.55 51.81
N PHE A 135 -35.78 14.35 52.89
CA PHE A 135 -34.40 13.88 52.83
C PHE A 135 -34.29 12.45 52.28
N ALA A 136 -35.23 11.58 52.66
CA ALA A 136 -35.28 10.20 52.12
C ALA A 136 -35.44 10.15 50.62
N VAL A 137 -36.27 11.01 50.03
CA VAL A 137 -36.46 11.10 48.54
C VAL A 137 -35.17 11.59 47.88
N VAL A 138 -34.49 12.57 48.43
CA VAL A 138 -33.19 13.08 47.88
C VAL A 138 -32.13 11.99 47.98
N ALA A 139 -32.04 11.27 49.10
CA ALA A 139 -31.09 10.19 49.27
C ALA A 139 -31.29 9.04 48.29
N GLN A 140 -32.56 8.65 48.04
CA GLN A 140 -32.90 7.67 47.01
C GLN A 140 -32.49 8.11 45.61
N GLU A 141 -32.76 9.37 45.27
CA GLU A 141 -32.37 9.89 43.95
C GLU A 141 -30.82 9.95 43.77
N MET A 142 -30.08 10.34 44.84
CA MET A 142 -28.63 10.27 44.86
C MET A 142 -28.12 8.82 44.69
N GLN A 143 -28.74 7.85 45.32
CA GLN A 143 -28.38 6.42 45.16
C GLN A 143 -28.57 5.95 43.71
N LYS A 144 -29.67 6.34 43.06
CA LYS A 144 -29.93 6.05 41.66
C LYS A 144 -28.93 6.71 40.72
N LEU A 145 -28.61 7.99 40.96
CA LEU A 145 -27.59 8.71 40.16
C LEU A 145 -26.20 8.07 40.28
N ALA A 146 -25.81 7.68 41.50
CA ALA A 146 -24.56 7.00 41.75
C ALA A 146 -24.50 5.63 41.01
N GLN A 147 -25.58 4.88 41.04
CA GLN A 147 -25.68 3.61 40.29
C GLN A 147 -25.55 3.84 38.78
N ASN A 148 -26.29 4.78 38.22
CA ASN A 148 -26.23 5.12 36.79
C ASN A 148 -24.82 5.59 36.38
N SER A 149 -24.14 6.38 37.23
CA SER A 149 -22.76 6.83 37.03
C SER A 149 -21.78 5.66 36.97
N ALA A 150 -21.92 4.68 37.91
CA ALA A 150 -21.08 3.50 37.90
C ALA A 150 -21.28 2.65 36.65
N GLU A 151 -22.53 2.46 36.19
CA GLU A 151 -22.86 1.72 34.98
C GLU A 151 -22.32 2.42 33.72
N ALA A 152 -22.45 3.76 33.62
CA ALA A 152 -21.90 4.54 32.51
C ALA A 152 -20.37 4.43 32.46
N THR A 153 -19.71 4.45 33.63
CA THR A 153 -18.26 4.28 33.72
C THR A 153 -17.81 2.90 33.23
N GLU A 154 -18.55 1.86 33.58
CA GLU A 154 -18.27 0.50 33.09
C GLU A 154 -18.43 0.38 31.57
N GLN A 155 -19.47 0.98 30.98
CA GLN A 155 -19.67 1.00 29.54
C GLN A 155 -18.52 1.73 28.82
N ILE A 156 -18.06 2.88 29.32
CA ILE A 156 -16.94 3.61 28.75
C ILE A 156 -15.66 2.76 28.87
N ASN A 157 -15.46 2.05 29.97
CA ASN A 157 -14.29 1.18 30.13
C ASN A 157 -14.28 0.05 29.09
N GLY A 158 -15.44 -0.52 28.76
CA GLY A 158 -15.58 -1.47 27.65
C GLY A 158 -15.16 -0.87 26.31
N ILE A 159 -15.61 0.35 25.99
CA ILE A 159 -15.25 1.07 24.76
C ILE A 159 -13.74 1.31 24.70
N LEU A 160 -13.09 1.68 25.81
CA LEU A 160 -11.63 1.87 25.86
C LEU A 160 -10.89 0.56 25.58
N GLY A 161 -11.41 -0.58 26.05
CA GLY A 161 -10.88 -1.89 25.72
C GLY A 161 -10.92 -2.20 24.22
N ASP A 162 -12.03 -1.87 23.58
CA ASP A 162 -12.17 -2.01 22.12
C ASP A 162 -11.22 -1.12 21.34
N ILE A 163 -11.01 0.14 21.81
CA ILE A 163 -10.04 1.06 21.21
C ILE A 163 -8.62 0.52 21.36
N GLN A 164 -8.24 -0.02 22.52
CA GLN A 164 -6.92 -0.63 22.72
C GLN A 164 -6.69 -1.80 21.76
N ASN A 165 -7.69 -2.66 21.59
CA ASN A 165 -7.62 -3.78 20.66
C ASN A 165 -7.49 -3.30 19.21
N ALA A 166 -8.19 -2.25 18.82
CA ALA A 166 -8.08 -1.64 17.50
C ALA A 166 -6.69 -1.07 17.24
N LEU A 167 -6.12 -0.33 18.21
CA LEU A 167 -4.77 0.23 18.12
C LEU A 167 -3.69 -0.86 18.01
N ASN A 168 -3.81 -1.94 18.78
CA ASN A 168 -2.90 -3.08 18.66
C ASN A 168 -2.95 -3.72 17.26
N ARG A 169 -4.13 -3.84 16.67
CA ARG A 169 -4.29 -4.34 15.29
C ARG A 169 -3.68 -3.39 14.26
N VAL A 170 -3.77 -2.08 14.46
CA VAL A 170 -3.12 -1.08 13.60
C VAL A 170 -1.61 -1.27 13.64
N ILE A 171 -1.01 -1.35 14.83
CA ILE A 171 0.44 -1.55 14.99
C ILE A 171 0.89 -2.84 14.30
N ALA A 172 0.18 -3.95 14.50
CA ALA A 172 0.51 -5.24 13.86
C ALA A 172 0.42 -5.17 12.32
N GLY A 173 -0.60 -4.49 11.77
CA GLY A 173 -0.76 -4.30 10.32
C GLY A 173 0.33 -3.41 9.72
N VAL A 174 0.78 -2.42 10.48
CA VAL A 174 1.87 -1.52 10.09
C VAL A 174 3.21 -2.26 10.07
N ASP A 175 3.51 -3.09 11.07
CA ASP A 175 4.72 -3.92 11.10
C ASP A 175 4.78 -4.88 9.90
N GLN A 176 3.66 -5.45 9.52
CA GLN A 176 3.57 -6.30 8.31
C GLN A 176 3.84 -5.49 7.03
N SER A 177 3.30 -4.27 6.93
CA SER A 177 3.51 -3.39 5.77
C SER A 177 4.97 -2.95 5.65
N ALA A 178 5.63 -2.66 6.78
CA ALA A 178 7.05 -2.33 6.82
C ALA A 178 7.93 -3.50 6.32
N GLY A 179 7.58 -4.74 6.67
CA GLY A 179 8.25 -5.94 6.16
C GLY A 179 8.20 -6.04 4.63
N ILE A 180 7.02 -5.84 4.04
CA ILE A 180 6.82 -5.89 2.59
C ILE A 180 7.63 -4.78 1.88
N SER A 181 7.61 -3.56 2.41
CA SER A 181 8.37 -2.44 1.84
C SER A 181 9.87 -2.66 1.90
N GLY A 182 10.37 -3.31 2.97
CA GLY A 182 11.77 -3.67 3.10
C GLY A 182 12.22 -4.76 2.11
N GLU A 183 11.33 -5.65 1.70
CA GLU A 183 11.60 -6.64 0.64
C GLU A 183 11.57 -5.99 -0.75
N GLN A 184 10.65 -5.08 -1.01
CA GLN A 184 10.58 -4.33 -2.28
C GLN A 184 11.81 -3.45 -2.53
N ALA A 185 12.41 -2.89 -1.48
CA ALA A 185 13.63 -2.09 -1.59
C ALA A 185 14.91 -2.92 -1.86
N LYS A 186 14.86 -4.24 -1.73
CA LYS A 186 15.98 -5.17 -1.95
C LYS A 186 15.92 -5.91 -3.29
N ALA A 187 14.78 -5.88 -3.97
CA ALA A 187 14.54 -6.53 -5.26
C ALA A 187 14.92 -5.62 -6.43
#